data_65cbdee153aa5b2deec2aa9b5509ba28
#
_entry.id   65cbdee153aa5b2deec2aa9b5509ba28
#
_cell.length_a   1.000
_cell.length_b   1.000
_cell.length_c   1.000
_cell.angle_alpha   90.00
_cell.angle_beta   90.00
_cell.angle_gamma   90.00
#
_symmetry.space_group_name_H-M   'P 1'
#
loop_
_entity.id
_entity.type
_entity.pdbx_description
1 polymer ?
#
loop_
_entity_poly.entity_id
_entity_poly.type
_entity_poly.pdbx_seq_one_letter_code
_entity_poly.pdbx_strand_id
1 'polypeptide(L)'
;EAKLRIRAEQALEREGVEPSRIAAFFDRFPPLTNPGRARYALALAALGRSEAREVGRAAWRGGPMNDVVEASLLAQLAPILLPQDHDARMDALLWASAGAQAERQLLYVTPAARAGFLTRLGLVNGRDPAAAGLPQPTDLRTAPGYLYNRARMLRTSGQTATAAALLASRPPLTERPLDPRRWIAELLAVARKADARS
;
A
#
# COMPACT_ATOMS: atom_id res chain seq x y z
N GLU A 1 -5.47 16.11 -17.70
CA GLU A 1 -6.39 14.97 -17.96
C GLU A 1 -6.44 13.99 -16.78
N ALA A 2 -5.31 13.43 -16.31
CA ALA A 2 -5.28 12.44 -15.20
C ALA A 2 -5.95 12.95 -13.91
N LYS A 3 -5.75 14.21 -13.53
CA LYS A 3 -6.37 14.81 -12.34
C LYS A 3 -7.90 14.85 -12.43
N LEU A 4 -8.44 15.12 -13.61
CA LEU A 4 -9.89 15.13 -13.82
C LEU A 4 -10.47 13.72 -13.74
N ARG A 5 -9.77 12.73 -14.28
CA ARG A 5 -10.16 11.33 -14.17
C ARG A 5 -10.17 10.86 -12.71
N ILE A 6 -9.14 11.16 -11.93
CA ILE A 6 -9.08 10.82 -10.50
C ILE A 6 -10.27 11.45 -9.74
N ARG A 7 -10.63 12.70 -10.04
CA ARG A 7 -11.82 13.34 -9.43
C ARG A 7 -13.12 12.65 -9.84
N ALA A 8 -13.22 12.20 -11.09
CA ALA A 8 -14.38 11.43 -11.55
C ALA A 8 -14.47 10.08 -10.85
N GLU A 9 -13.35 9.36 -10.66
CA GLU A 9 -13.31 8.12 -9.88
C GLU A 9 -13.77 8.35 -8.44
N GLN A 10 -13.28 9.41 -7.77
CA GLN A 10 -13.70 9.80 -6.41
C GLN A 10 -15.20 10.11 -6.33
N ALA A 11 -15.78 10.70 -7.38
CA ALA A 11 -17.23 10.94 -7.42
C ALA A 11 -18.03 9.62 -7.49
N LEU A 12 -17.49 8.57 -8.10
CA LEU A 12 -18.10 7.24 -8.16
C LEU A 12 -17.94 6.44 -6.85
N GLU A 13 -17.09 6.90 -5.93
CA GLU A 13 -16.96 6.27 -4.60
C GLU A 13 -18.14 6.60 -3.68
N ARG A 14 -18.98 7.56 -4.04
CA ARG A 14 -20.17 7.94 -3.26
C ARG A 14 -21.18 6.80 -3.21
N GLU A 15 -21.91 6.72 -2.11
CA GLU A 15 -23.02 5.78 -1.97
C GLU A 15 -24.13 6.08 -2.97
N GLY A 16 -24.86 5.04 -3.37
CA GLY A 16 -26.05 5.16 -4.24
C GLY A 16 -25.74 5.30 -5.74
N VAL A 17 -24.48 5.17 -6.17
CA VAL A 17 -24.20 5.10 -7.59
C VAL A 17 -24.46 3.68 -8.10
N GLU A 18 -25.34 3.58 -9.11
CA GLU A 18 -25.73 2.29 -9.70
C GLU A 18 -24.54 1.51 -10.28
N PRO A 19 -24.45 0.19 -10.05
CA PRO A 19 -23.37 -0.66 -10.56
C PRO A 19 -23.18 -0.56 -12.07
N SER A 20 -24.25 -0.49 -12.85
CA SER A 20 -24.21 -0.34 -14.31
C SER A 20 -23.50 0.94 -14.74
N ARG A 21 -23.72 2.05 -14.03
CA ARG A 21 -23.07 3.33 -14.30
C ARG A 21 -21.58 3.30 -13.95
N ILE A 22 -21.22 2.67 -12.85
CA ILE A 22 -19.82 2.47 -12.45
C ILE A 22 -19.10 1.62 -13.49
N ALA A 23 -19.70 0.48 -13.89
CA ALA A 23 -19.12 -0.41 -14.88
C ALA A 23 -18.94 0.29 -16.23
N ALA A 24 -19.98 0.97 -16.74
CA ALA A 24 -19.90 1.70 -18.01
C ALA A 24 -18.80 2.77 -18.03
N PHE A 25 -18.57 3.45 -16.91
CA PHE A 25 -17.49 4.43 -16.80
C PHE A 25 -16.12 3.75 -16.90
N PHE A 26 -15.90 2.69 -16.12
CA PHE A 26 -14.59 2.03 -16.06
C PHE A 26 -14.30 1.12 -17.26
N ASP A 27 -15.31 0.63 -17.95
CA ASP A 27 -15.17 -0.04 -19.25
C ASP A 27 -14.55 0.90 -20.30
N ARG A 28 -14.95 2.17 -20.27
CA ARG A 28 -14.42 3.19 -21.17
C ARG A 28 -13.10 3.80 -20.66
N PHE A 29 -12.96 3.95 -19.37
CA PHE A 29 -11.83 4.61 -18.70
C PHE A 29 -11.27 3.72 -17.59
N PRO A 30 -10.34 2.80 -17.88
CA PRO A 30 -9.79 1.90 -16.87
C PRO A 30 -9.32 2.62 -15.59
N PRO A 31 -9.52 2.05 -14.40
CA PRO A 31 -9.25 2.70 -13.14
C PRO A 31 -7.80 3.18 -13.00
N LEU A 32 -7.61 4.42 -12.59
CA LEU A 32 -6.31 5.00 -12.25
C LEU A 32 -5.96 4.83 -10.78
N THR A 33 -6.97 4.69 -9.91
CA THR A 33 -6.80 4.58 -8.47
C THR A 33 -7.17 3.18 -7.98
N ASN A 34 -6.61 2.77 -6.83
CA ASN A 34 -7.01 1.49 -6.25
C ASN A 34 -8.45 1.50 -5.71
N PRO A 35 -8.93 2.57 -5.04
CA PRO A 35 -10.35 2.68 -4.69
C PRO A 35 -11.28 2.57 -5.90
N GLY A 36 -10.94 3.24 -7.01
CA GLY A 36 -11.70 3.12 -8.27
C GLY A 36 -11.75 1.69 -8.80
N ARG A 37 -10.60 0.99 -8.77
CA ARG A 37 -10.53 -0.43 -9.16
C ARG A 37 -11.39 -1.32 -8.27
N ALA A 38 -11.40 -1.07 -6.97
CA ALA A 38 -12.21 -1.81 -6.02
C ALA A 38 -13.71 -1.60 -6.26
N ARG A 39 -14.14 -0.37 -6.49
CA ARG A 39 -15.53 -0.04 -6.85
C ARG A 39 -15.94 -0.68 -8.18
N TYR A 40 -15.06 -0.67 -9.16
CA TYR A 40 -15.29 -1.36 -10.43
C TYR A 40 -15.49 -2.86 -10.24
N ALA A 41 -14.65 -3.52 -9.45
CA ALA A 41 -14.79 -4.94 -9.16
C ALA A 41 -16.15 -5.29 -8.51
N LEU A 42 -16.58 -4.49 -7.52
CA LEU A 42 -17.88 -4.67 -6.89
C LEU A 42 -19.05 -4.46 -7.86
N ALA A 43 -18.94 -3.46 -8.74
CA ALA A 43 -19.94 -3.22 -9.77
C ALA A 43 -20.03 -4.39 -10.77
N LEU A 44 -18.88 -4.90 -11.22
CA LEU A 44 -18.83 -6.09 -12.08
C LEU A 44 -19.45 -7.31 -11.41
N ALA A 45 -19.18 -7.53 -10.13
CA ALA A 45 -19.74 -8.63 -9.37
C ALA A 45 -21.29 -8.52 -9.24
N ALA A 46 -21.79 -7.31 -8.97
CA ALA A 46 -23.23 -7.05 -8.91
C ALA A 46 -23.93 -7.29 -10.25
N LEU A 47 -23.22 -7.12 -11.35
CA LEU A 47 -23.72 -7.37 -12.71
C LEU A 47 -23.46 -8.82 -13.20
N GLY A 48 -22.88 -9.68 -12.35
CA GLY A 48 -22.56 -11.07 -12.70
C GLY A 48 -21.47 -11.24 -13.75
N ARG A 49 -20.64 -10.19 -13.96
CA ARG A 49 -19.57 -10.23 -14.96
C ARG A 49 -18.37 -11.06 -14.46
N SER A 50 -17.83 -11.90 -15.34
CA SER A 50 -16.73 -12.83 -15.00
C SER A 50 -15.43 -12.13 -14.58
N GLU A 51 -15.16 -10.95 -15.12
CA GLU A 51 -13.96 -10.14 -14.86
C GLU A 51 -13.88 -9.63 -13.41
N ALA A 52 -15.01 -9.66 -12.68
CA ALA A 52 -15.09 -9.21 -11.29
C ALA A 52 -14.02 -9.82 -10.39
N ARG A 53 -13.71 -11.12 -10.60
CA ARG A 53 -12.72 -11.85 -9.79
C ARG A 53 -11.31 -11.34 -10.00
N GLU A 54 -10.91 -11.14 -11.25
CA GLU A 54 -9.57 -10.66 -11.60
C GLU A 54 -9.37 -9.21 -11.15
N VAL A 55 -10.32 -8.34 -11.50
CA VAL A 55 -10.27 -6.93 -11.11
C VAL A 55 -10.29 -6.78 -9.58
N GLY A 56 -11.12 -7.57 -8.90
CA GLY A 56 -11.20 -7.59 -7.44
C GLY A 56 -9.89 -8.05 -6.78
N ARG A 57 -9.28 -9.10 -7.28
CA ARG A 57 -7.98 -9.58 -6.80
C ARG A 57 -6.87 -8.54 -7.02
N ALA A 58 -6.86 -7.88 -8.17
CA ALA A 58 -5.93 -6.79 -8.44
C ALA A 58 -6.16 -5.59 -7.49
N ALA A 59 -7.42 -5.25 -7.20
CA ALA A 59 -7.77 -4.22 -6.23
C ALA A 59 -7.34 -4.61 -4.81
N TRP A 60 -7.55 -5.86 -4.41
CA TRP A 60 -7.11 -6.37 -3.10
C TRP A 60 -5.60 -6.17 -2.91
N ARG A 61 -4.81 -6.60 -3.87
CA ARG A 61 -3.34 -6.46 -3.86
C ARG A 61 -2.85 -5.00 -3.96
N GLY A 62 -3.70 -4.11 -4.48
CA GLY A 62 -3.35 -2.70 -4.74
C GLY A 62 -3.30 -1.79 -3.50
N GLY A 63 -3.67 -2.28 -2.32
CA GLY A 63 -3.51 -1.57 -1.06
C GLY A 63 -4.77 -0.85 -0.56
N PRO A 64 -4.69 0.42 -0.13
CA PRO A 64 -5.77 1.08 0.60
C PRO A 64 -7.04 1.25 -0.22
N MET A 65 -8.17 1.10 0.46
CA MET A 65 -9.51 1.40 -0.02
C MET A 65 -10.42 1.75 1.17
N ASN A 66 -11.62 2.20 0.91
CA ASN A 66 -12.62 2.45 1.95
C ASN A 66 -12.96 1.16 2.73
N ASP A 67 -13.19 1.24 4.04
CA ASP A 67 -13.40 0.07 4.91
C ASP A 67 -14.64 -0.76 4.52
N VAL A 68 -15.72 -0.12 4.05
CA VAL A 68 -16.93 -0.81 3.57
C VAL A 68 -16.61 -1.60 2.29
N VAL A 69 -15.87 -0.99 1.37
CA VAL A 69 -15.42 -1.62 0.12
C VAL A 69 -14.45 -2.76 0.42
N GLU A 70 -13.54 -2.57 1.38
CA GLU A 70 -12.61 -3.61 1.85
C GLU A 70 -13.36 -4.84 2.35
N ALA A 71 -14.33 -4.64 3.25
CA ALA A 71 -15.14 -5.74 3.79
C ALA A 71 -15.94 -6.45 2.71
N SER A 72 -16.57 -5.71 1.79
CA SER A 72 -17.35 -6.28 0.69
C SER A 72 -16.49 -7.08 -0.27
N LEU A 73 -15.31 -6.57 -0.63
CA LEU A 73 -14.34 -7.27 -1.48
C LEU A 73 -13.82 -8.53 -0.81
N LEU A 74 -13.44 -8.46 0.45
CA LEU A 74 -12.98 -9.64 1.20
C LEU A 74 -14.05 -10.73 1.23
N ALA A 75 -15.30 -10.39 1.52
CA ALA A 75 -16.40 -11.33 1.55
C ALA A 75 -16.59 -12.05 0.20
N GLN A 76 -16.43 -11.33 -0.92
CA GLN A 76 -16.58 -11.91 -2.27
C GLN A 76 -15.35 -12.71 -2.72
N LEU A 77 -14.17 -12.30 -2.31
CA LEU A 77 -12.92 -12.85 -2.80
C LEU A 77 -12.31 -13.93 -1.89
N ALA A 78 -12.74 -14.03 -0.64
CA ALA A 78 -12.14 -14.94 0.34
C ALA A 78 -11.91 -16.36 -0.20
N PRO A 79 -12.82 -16.97 -0.99
CA PRO A 79 -12.61 -18.33 -1.51
C PRO A 79 -11.52 -18.46 -2.58
N ILE A 80 -11.07 -17.32 -3.17
CA ILE A 80 -10.13 -17.32 -4.29
C ILE A 80 -8.81 -16.58 -4.00
N LEU A 81 -8.73 -15.87 -2.88
CA LEU A 81 -7.50 -15.22 -2.47
C LEU A 81 -6.46 -16.26 -2.03
N LEU A 82 -5.25 -16.10 -2.53
CA LEU A 82 -4.10 -16.89 -2.13
C LEU A 82 -3.35 -16.19 -0.99
N PRO A 83 -2.58 -16.92 -0.17
CA PRO A 83 -1.76 -16.30 0.90
C PRO A 83 -0.87 -15.17 0.38
N GLN A 84 -0.31 -15.30 -0.83
CA GLN A 84 0.52 -14.28 -1.46
C GLN A 84 -0.25 -13.01 -1.85
N ASP A 85 -1.57 -13.09 -2.04
CA ASP A 85 -2.40 -11.91 -2.30
C ASP A 85 -2.54 -11.06 -1.03
N HIS A 86 -2.58 -11.71 0.11
CA HIS A 86 -2.59 -11.05 1.42
C HIS A 86 -1.24 -10.38 1.74
N ASP A 87 -0.12 -11.04 1.41
CA ASP A 87 1.22 -10.47 1.55
C ASP A 87 1.41 -9.25 0.63
N ALA A 88 0.99 -9.35 -0.64
CA ALA A 88 1.03 -8.25 -1.60
C ALA A 88 0.18 -7.05 -1.13
N ARG A 89 -1.03 -7.30 -0.56
CA ARG A 89 -1.84 -6.25 0.03
C ARG A 89 -1.12 -5.59 1.21
N MET A 90 -0.56 -6.39 2.11
CA MET A 90 0.18 -5.87 3.28
C MET A 90 1.33 -4.97 2.86
N ASP A 91 2.12 -5.38 1.88
CA ASP A 91 3.20 -4.55 1.34
C ASP A 91 2.68 -3.22 0.79
N ALA A 92 1.62 -3.24 -0.03
CA ALA A 92 1.01 -2.04 -0.59
C ALA A 92 0.45 -1.09 0.49
N LEU A 93 -0.16 -1.61 1.55
CA LEU A 93 -0.64 -0.83 2.70
C LEU A 93 0.51 -0.13 3.44
N LEU A 94 1.62 -0.84 3.65
CA LEU A 94 2.81 -0.28 4.32
C LEU A 94 3.52 0.78 3.46
N TRP A 95 3.55 0.60 2.13
CA TRP A 95 4.01 1.64 1.20
C TRP A 95 3.11 2.88 1.22
N ALA A 96 1.81 2.69 1.40
CA ALA A 96 0.84 3.78 1.52
C ALA A 96 0.80 4.43 2.92
N SER A 97 1.53 3.89 3.89
CA SER A 97 1.46 4.30 5.31
C SER A 97 0.05 4.16 5.90
N ALA A 98 -0.72 3.18 5.45
CA ALA A 98 -2.08 2.89 5.88
C ALA A 98 -2.07 1.97 7.13
N GLY A 99 -1.55 2.47 8.26
CA GLY A 99 -1.28 1.69 9.47
C GLY A 99 -2.50 0.92 9.99
N ALA A 100 -3.66 1.55 10.13
CA ALA A 100 -4.87 0.90 10.64
C ALA A 100 -5.34 -0.27 9.75
N GLN A 101 -5.27 -0.12 8.41
CA GLN A 101 -5.60 -1.22 7.49
C GLN A 101 -4.52 -2.31 7.53
N ALA A 102 -3.25 -1.94 7.66
CA ALA A 102 -2.15 -2.88 7.79
C ALA A 102 -2.23 -3.70 9.09
N GLU A 103 -2.69 -3.12 10.19
CA GLU A 103 -2.94 -3.84 11.45
C GLU A 103 -3.99 -4.94 11.27
N ARG A 104 -5.11 -4.65 10.60
CA ARG A 104 -6.13 -5.67 10.28
C ARG A 104 -5.60 -6.74 9.33
N GLN A 105 -4.82 -6.31 8.33
CA GLN A 105 -4.25 -7.21 7.31
C GLN A 105 -3.24 -8.21 7.89
N LEU A 106 -2.61 -7.89 9.01
CA LEU A 106 -1.61 -8.75 9.65
C LEU A 106 -2.16 -10.14 10.03
N LEU A 107 -3.46 -10.28 10.20
CA LEU A 107 -4.10 -11.57 10.49
C LEU A 107 -4.02 -12.57 9.32
N TYR A 108 -3.88 -12.07 8.10
CA TYR A 108 -3.97 -12.85 6.86
C TYR A 108 -2.61 -13.11 6.18
N VAL A 109 -1.54 -12.46 6.64
CA VAL A 109 -0.22 -12.61 6.02
C VAL A 109 0.38 -13.99 6.31
N THR A 110 1.26 -14.43 5.41
CA THR A 110 1.96 -15.71 5.60
C THR A 110 2.85 -15.68 6.86
N PRO A 111 3.02 -16.82 7.54
CA PRO A 111 3.93 -16.92 8.69
C PRO A 111 5.36 -16.48 8.36
N ALA A 112 5.84 -16.81 7.16
CA ALA A 112 7.19 -16.46 6.70
C ALA A 112 7.40 -14.94 6.58
N ALA A 113 6.42 -14.19 6.06
CA ALA A 113 6.51 -12.75 5.86
C ALA A 113 6.17 -11.93 7.13
N ARG A 114 5.48 -12.55 8.11
CA ARG A 114 4.89 -11.88 9.25
C ARG A 114 5.89 -11.05 10.07
N ALA A 115 7.08 -11.58 10.35
CA ALA A 115 8.10 -10.88 11.13
C ALA A 115 8.54 -9.57 10.45
N GLY A 116 8.79 -9.62 9.13
CA GLY A 116 9.16 -8.44 8.35
C GLY A 116 8.04 -7.40 8.30
N PHE A 117 6.80 -7.82 8.15
CA PHE A 117 5.64 -6.93 8.14
C PHE A 117 5.38 -6.28 9.50
N LEU A 118 5.57 -7.00 10.61
CA LEU A 118 5.49 -6.44 11.96
C LEU A 118 6.50 -5.32 12.18
N THR A 119 7.75 -5.55 11.74
CA THR A 119 8.81 -4.54 11.80
C THR A 119 8.42 -3.28 11.02
N ARG A 120 7.98 -3.44 9.77
CA ARG A 120 7.58 -2.32 8.92
C ARG A 120 6.34 -1.60 9.44
N LEU A 121 5.38 -2.32 10.00
CA LEU A 121 4.20 -1.74 10.64
C LEU A 121 4.58 -0.88 11.86
N GLY A 122 5.54 -1.34 12.67
CA GLY A 122 6.12 -0.54 13.74
C GLY A 122 6.67 0.79 13.23
N LEU A 123 7.45 0.76 12.14
CA LEU A 123 7.99 1.97 11.49
C LEU A 123 6.90 2.91 10.95
N VAL A 124 5.86 2.37 10.33
CA VAL A 124 4.70 3.14 9.84
C VAL A 124 3.99 3.86 10.99
N ASN A 125 3.90 3.20 12.15
CA ASN A 125 3.31 3.74 13.37
C ASN A 125 4.29 4.58 14.22
N GLY A 126 5.45 4.96 13.66
CA GLY A 126 6.43 5.84 14.29
C GLY A 126 7.25 5.19 15.42
N ARG A 127 7.23 3.85 15.53
CA ARG A 127 7.98 3.10 16.55
C ARG A 127 9.30 2.60 15.96
N ASP A 128 10.40 2.84 16.68
CA ASP A 128 11.68 2.19 16.37
C ASP A 128 11.59 0.70 16.71
N PRO A 129 11.87 -0.21 15.74
CA PRO A 129 11.71 -1.66 15.98
C PRO A 129 12.58 -2.20 17.11
N ALA A 130 13.81 -1.72 17.26
CA ALA A 130 14.70 -2.17 18.32
C ALA A 130 14.19 -1.75 19.70
N ALA A 131 13.81 -0.47 19.83
CA ALA A 131 13.28 0.08 21.08
C ALA A 131 11.91 -0.54 21.45
N ALA A 132 11.12 -0.94 20.44
CA ALA A 132 9.80 -1.55 20.63
C ALA A 132 9.85 -3.08 20.79
N GLY A 133 11.02 -3.70 20.80
CA GLY A 133 11.16 -5.17 20.91
C GLY A 133 10.56 -5.94 19.73
N LEU A 134 10.46 -5.29 18.55
CA LEU A 134 9.93 -5.92 17.35
C LEU A 134 10.99 -6.77 16.63
N PRO A 135 10.60 -7.77 15.86
CA PRO A 135 11.53 -8.57 15.05
C PRO A 135 12.39 -7.68 14.14
N GLN A 136 13.64 -8.07 13.94
CA GLN A 136 14.57 -7.39 13.04
C GLN A 136 15.24 -8.37 12.08
N PRO A 137 14.49 -8.95 11.13
CA PRO A 137 15.05 -9.85 10.13
C PRO A 137 16.19 -9.18 9.34
N THR A 138 17.30 -9.88 9.17
CA THR A 138 18.52 -9.33 8.54
C THR A 138 18.35 -9.06 7.04
N ASP A 139 17.51 -9.85 6.37
CA ASP A 139 17.17 -9.74 4.95
C ASP A 139 16.39 -8.45 4.62
N LEU A 140 15.72 -7.85 5.61
CA LEU A 140 15.03 -6.58 5.42
C LEU A 140 15.96 -5.42 5.08
N ARG A 141 17.24 -5.49 5.44
CA ARG A 141 18.19 -4.36 5.22
C ARG A 141 18.39 -3.97 3.77
N THR A 142 18.06 -4.85 2.84
CA THR A 142 18.12 -4.63 1.39
C THR A 142 16.74 -4.45 0.75
N ALA A 143 15.67 -4.69 1.51
CA ALA A 143 14.29 -4.59 1.02
C ALA A 143 13.86 -3.11 0.90
N PRO A 144 13.45 -2.65 -0.30
CA PRO A 144 13.12 -1.25 -0.52
C PRO A 144 11.96 -0.77 0.34
N GLY A 145 10.97 -1.61 0.61
CA GLY A 145 9.83 -1.26 1.47
C GLY A 145 10.24 -0.98 2.92
N TYR A 146 11.16 -1.77 3.47
CA TYR A 146 11.71 -1.51 4.80
C TYR A 146 12.52 -0.22 4.84
N LEU A 147 13.43 -0.04 3.88
CA LEU A 147 14.26 1.17 3.80
C LEU A 147 13.40 2.44 3.66
N TYR A 148 12.34 2.38 2.86
CA TYR A 148 11.37 3.47 2.72
C TYR A 148 10.69 3.80 4.05
N ASN A 149 10.10 2.79 4.71
CA ASN A 149 9.39 3.01 5.97
C ASN A 149 10.35 3.52 7.06
N ARG A 150 11.58 3.00 7.14
CA ARG A 150 12.58 3.41 8.12
C ARG A 150 13.08 4.83 7.87
N ALA A 151 13.44 5.17 6.63
CA ALA A 151 13.86 6.53 6.27
C ALA A 151 12.78 7.56 6.57
N ARG A 152 11.53 7.24 6.22
CA ARG A 152 10.37 8.09 6.50
C ARG A 152 10.17 8.28 8.01
N MET A 153 10.19 7.22 8.80
CA MET A 153 10.06 7.29 10.26
C MET A 153 11.15 8.19 10.86
N LEU A 154 12.41 7.96 10.51
CA LEU A 154 13.54 8.76 10.98
C LEU A 154 13.40 10.24 10.61
N ARG A 155 13.04 10.54 9.36
CA ARG A 155 12.82 11.92 8.90
C ARG A 155 11.66 12.61 9.62
N THR A 156 10.55 11.92 9.83
CA THR A 156 9.36 12.48 10.49
C THR A 156 9.55 12.66 12.00
N SER A 157 10.40 11.83 12.63
CA SER A 157 10.80 11.98 14.04
C SER A 157 11.97 12.97 14.25
N GLY A 158 12.37 13.70 13.20
CA GLY A 158 13.43 14.70 13.32
C GLY A 158 14.87 14.18 13.16
N GLN A 159 15.07 12.88 12.99
CA GLN A 159 16.37 12.21 12.85
C GLN A 159 16.85 12.20 11.38
N THR A 160 16.83 13.37 10.73
CA THR A 160 17.09 13.47 9.28
C THR A 160 18.52 13.05 8.91
N ALA A 161 19.53 13.38 9.74
CA ALA A 161 20.91 12.98 9.48
C ALA A 161 21.04 11.44 9.47
N THR A 162 20.37 10.76 10.41
CA THR A 162 20.34 9.29 10.47
C THR A 162 19.64 8.69 9.25
N ALA A 163 18.53 9.32 8.78
CA ALA A 163 17.85 8.91 7.56
C ALA A 163 18.76 9.07 6.32
N ALA A 164 19.49 10.16 6.22
CA ALA A 164 20.45 10.40 5.13
C ALA A 164 21.59 9.36 5.15
N ALA A 165 22.18 9.11 6.31
CA ALA A 165 23.23 8.10 6.46
C ALA A 165 22.73 6.70 6.09
N LEU A 166 21.52 6.31 6.54
CA LEU A 166 20.88 5.04 6.18
C LEU A 166 20.76 4.87 4.65
N LEU A 167 20.29 5.92 3.95
CA LEU A 167 20.08 5.85 2.52
C LEU A 167 21.38 5.92 1.72
N ALA A 168 22.40 6.65 2.19
CA ALA A 168 23.71 6.76 1.56
C ALA A 168 24.52 5.46 1.68
N SER A 169 24.45 4.78 2.83
CA SER A 169 25.24 3.56 3.13
C SER A 169 24.51 2.27 2.82
N ARG A 170 23.28 2.34 2.27
CA ARG A 170 22.49 1.13 2.00
C ARG A 170 23.17 0.20 0.99
N PRO A 171 23.04 -1.10 1.15
CA PRO A 171 23.43 -2.06 0.12
C PRO A 171 22.55 -1.91 -1.13
N PRO A 172 22.92 -2.51 -2.27
CA PRO A 172 22.04 -2.62 -3.43
C PRO A 172 20.68 -3.21 -3.04
N LEU A 173 19.62 -2.68 -3.63
CA LEU A 173 18.27 -3.19 -3.39
C LEU A 173 18.13 -4.61 -3.95
N THR A 174 17.44 -5.48 -3.24
CA THR A 174 17.16 -6.86 -3.70
C THR A 174 16.09 -6.91 -4.79
N GLU A 175 15.25 -5.89 -4.86
CA GLU A 175 14.14 -5.79 -5.81
C GLU A 175 13.82 -4.33 -6.16
N ARG A 176 12.96 -4.12 -7.14
CA ARG A 176 12.47 -2.79 -7.46
C ARG A 176 11.46 -2.31 -6.40
N PRO A 177 11.49 -1.01 -6.01
CA PRO A 177 10.45 -0.45 -5.15
C PRO A 177 9.04 -0.67 -5.73
N LEU A 178 8.09 -1.12 -4.91
CA LEU A 178 6.70 -1.30 -5.32
C LEU A 178 6.08 0.03 -5.78
N ASP A 179 6.41 1.13 -5.11
CA ASP A 179 6.01 2.48 -5.51
C ASP A 179 7.27 3.35 -5.76
N PRO A 180 7.79 3.38 -7.00
CA PRO A 180 8.97 4.17 -7.33
C PRO A 180 8.78 5.67 -7.12
N ARG A 181 7.55 6.18 -7.28
CA ARG A 181 7.26 7.61 -7.06
C ARG A 181 7.40 7.98 -5.59
N ARG A 182 6.83 7.18 -4.69
CA ARG A 182 6.99 7.37 -3.25
C ARG A 182 8.43 7.20 -2.81
N TRP A 183 9.13 6.22 -3.36
CA TRP A 183 10.55 6.00 -3.10
C TRP A 183 11.39 7.23 -3.44
N ILE A 184 11.27 7.75 -4.66
CA ILE A 184 12.01 8.94 -5.11
C ILE A 184 11.60 10.18 -4.30
N ALA A 185 10.31 10.35 -4.02
CA ALA A 185 9.83 11.47 -3.21
C ALA A 185 10.43 11.46 -1.79
N GLU A 186 10.57 10.29 -1.16
CA GLU A 186 11.19 10.17 0.15
C GLU A 186 12.69 10.46 0.12
N LEU A 187 13.42 9.94 -0.89
CA LEU A 187 14.84 10.25 -1.09
C LEU A 187 15.06 11.76 -1.19
N LEU A 188 14.27 12.44 -2.02
CA LEU A 188 14.34 13.90 -2.18
C LEU A 188 13.96 14.64 -0.90
N ALA A 189 12.98 14.16 -0.15
CA ALA A 189 12.56 14.78 1.11
C ALA A 189 13.65 14.69 2.19
N VAL A 190 14.36 13.55 2.26
CA VAL A 190 15.50 13.37 3.17
C VAL A 190 16.65 14.29 2.75
N ALA A 191 17.03 14.30 1.48
CA ALA A 191 18.13 15.12 0.97
C ALA A 191 17.91 16.62 1.25
N ARG A 192 16.76 17.17 0.85
CA ARG A 192 16.42 18.59 1.07
C ARG A 192 16.45 18.99 2.56
N LYS A 193 16.00 18.10 3.44
CA LYS A 193 15.94 18.37 4.87
C LYS A 193 17.31 18.20 5.55
N ALA A 194 18.21 17.40 4.98
CA ALA A 194 19.60 17.29 5.42
C ALA A 194 20.38 18.57 5.05
N ASP A 195 20.27 19.03 3.80
CA ASP A 195 20.94 20.26 3.31
C ASP A 195 20.51 21.51 4.08
N ALA A 196 19.23 21.62 4.44
CA ALA A 196 18.71 22.78 5.18
C ALA A 196 19.23 22.89 6.63
N ARG A 197 19.98 21.90 7.12
CA ARG A 197 20.56 21.85 8.47
C ARG A 197 22.08 21.87 8.49
N SER A 198 22.71 21.93 7.31
CA SER A 198 24.16 22.13 7.12
C SER A 198 24.46 23.61 7.05
#